data_862f3bd83b44fb14651c4043d2124385
#
_entry.id   862f3bd83b44fb14651c4043d2124385
#
_cell.length_a   1.000
_cell.length_b   1.000
_cell.length_c   1.000
_cell.angle_alpha   90.00
_cell.angle_beta   90.00
_cell.angle_gamma   90.00
#
_symmetry.space_group_name_H-M   'P 1'
#
loop_
_entity.id
_entity.type
_entity.pdbx_description
1 polymer ?
#
loop_
_entity_poly.entity_id
_entity_poly.type
_entity_poly.pdbx_seq_one_letter_code
_entity_poly.pdbx_strand_id
1 'polypeptide(L)'
;MDALTRSLHSFLVRIGLNPMSISPQTEHYLEHLLYLLPPEDEEAVTHYYGLFGCERESLQDIAKELGLSQEDAMARIDQCIRKLAVTPEWQMIRQIQKKR
;
A
#
# COMPACT_ATOMS: atom_id res chain seq x y z
N MET A 1 7.14 -11.82 7.32
CA MET A 1 6.58 -11.34 6.04
C MET A 1 7.14 -12.20 4.91
N ASP A 2 6.28 -12.78 4.08
CA ASP A 2 6.73 -13.60 2.96
C ASP A 2 7.29 -12.75 1.82
N ALA A 3 7.88 -13.41 0.80
CA ALA A 3 8.55 -12.71 -0.29
C ALA A 3 7.62 -11.81 -1.11
N LEU A 4 6.38 -12.27 -1.39
CA LEU A 4 5.42 -11.48 -2.15
C LEU A 4 4.96 -10.26 -1.36
N THR A 5 4.66 -10.43 -0.09
CA THR A 5 4.22 -9.33 0.77
C THR A 5 5.33 -8.30 0.94
N ARG A 6 6.57 -8.78 1.13
CA ARG A 6 7.72 -7.89 1.26
C ARG A 6 7.96 -7.09 -0.01
N SER A 7 7.78 -7.72 -1.17
CA SER A 7 7.94 -7.06 -2.46
C SER A 7 6.95 -5.91 -2.61
N LEU A 8 5.68 -6.14 -2.28
CA LEU A 8 4.67 -5.10 -2.33
C LEU A 8 4.96 -4.00 -1.31
N HIS A 9 5.29 -4.38 -0.09
CA HIS A 9 5.63 -3.41 0.95
C HIS A 9 6.77 -2.49 0.50
N SER A 10 7.85 -3.05 -0.03
CA SER A 10 8.99 -2.27 -0.49
C SER A 10 8.62 -1.34 -1.64
N PHE A 11 7.77 -1.80 -2.55
CA PHE A 11 7.27 -0.99 -3.65
C PHE A 11 6.50 0.23 -3.12
N LEU A 12 5.59 0.02 -2.17
CA LEU A 12 4.79 1.11 -1.60
C LEU A 12 5.66 2.11 -0.82
N VAL A 13 6.64 1.61 -0.06
CA VAL A 13 7.58 2.49 0.66
C VAL A 13 8.32 3.38 -0.33
N ARG A 14 8.82 2.81 -1.42
CA ARG A 14 9.57 3.55 -2.43
C ARG A 14 8.72 4.64 -3.08
N ILE A 15 7.47 4.32 -3.40
CA ILE A 15 6.55 5.29 -4.01
C ILE A 15 6.22 6.40 -3.03
N GLY A 16 5.99 6.08 -1.77
CA GLY A 16 5.70 7.09 -0.76
C GLY A 16 6.86 8.06 -0.56
N LEU A 17 8.11 7.57 -0.67
CA LEU A 17 9.29 8.40 -0.53
C LEU A 17 9.59 9.19 -1.80
N ASN A 18 9.22 8.66 -2.96
CA ASN A 18 9.50 9.30 -4.24
C ASN A 18 8.33 9.09 -5.21
N PRO A 19 7.28 9.93 -5.10
CA PRO A 19 6.08 9.77 -5.94
C PRO A 19 6.37 9.86 -7.44
N MET A 20 7.46 10.50 -7.83
CA MET A 20 7.82 10.64 -9.24
C MET A 20 8.48 9.38 -9.81
N SER A 21 8.67 8.35 -8.99
CA SER A 21 9.38 7.13 -9.40
C SER A 21 8.53 6.20 -10.25
N ILE A 22 7.23 6.44 -10.37
CA ILE A 22 6.34 5.60 -11.18
C ILE A 22 5.66 6.40 -12.26
N SER A 23 5.28 5.71 -13.34
CA SER A 23 4.54 6.33 -14.44
C SER A 23 3.07 6.53 -14.04
N PRO A 24 2.36 7.45 -14.72
CA PRO A 24 0.92 7.61 -14.49
C PRO A 24 0.14 6.32 -14.71
N GLN A 25 0.56 5.48 -15.65
CA GLN A 25 -0.07 4.20 -15.91
C GLN A 25 0.06 3.26 -14.70
N THR A 26 1.26 3.15 -14.15
CA THR A 26 1.51 2.32 -12.97
C THR A 26 0.72 2.84 -11.77
N GLU A 27 0.65 4.17 -11.61
CA GLU A 27 -0.13 4.77 -10.54
C GLU A 27 -1.61 4.41 -10.66
N HIS A 28 -2.14 4.41 -11.89
CA HIS A 28 -3.52 4.03 -12.15
C HIS A 28 -3.79 2.58 -11.74
N TYR A 29 -2.90 1.67 -12.09
CA TYR A 29 -3.02 0.27 -11.67
C TYR A 29 -2.90 0.11 -10.16
N LEU A 30 -2.06 0.92 -9.52
CA LEU A 30 -1.94 0.91 -8.07
C LEU A 30 -3.24 1.36 -7.40
N GLU A 31 -3.90 2.38 -7.94
CA GLU A 31 -5.20 2.80 -7.43
C GLU A 31 -6.21 1.65 -7.49
N HIS A 32 -6.28 0.96 -8.61
CA HIS A 32 -7.17 -0.20 -8.75
C HIS A 32 -6.84 -1.30 -7.76
N LEU A 33 -5.56 -1.55 -7.53
CA LEU A 33 -5.14 -2.53 -6.55
C LEU A 33 -5.69 -2.19 -5.16
N LEU A 34 -5.55 -0.93 -4.75
CA LEU A 34 -6.00 -0.51 -3.43
C LEU A 34 -7.52 -0.51 -3.29
N TYR A 35 -8.26 -0.34 -4.40
CA TYR A 35 -9.71 -0.41 -4.36
C TYR A 35 -10.25 -1.80 -4.05
N LEU A 36 -9.40 -2.82 -4.07
CA LEU A 36 -9.79 -4.15 -3.64
C LEU A 36 -10.00 -4.23 -2.13
N LEU A 37 -9.49 -3.25 -1.38
CA LEU A 37 -9.68 -3.16 0.05
C LEU A 37 -10.97 -2.42 0.39
N PRO A 38 -11.59 -2.71 1.56
CA PRO A 38 -12.67 -1.86 2.06
C PRO A 38 -12.19 -0.42 2.20
N PRO A 39 -13.08 0.58 2.05
CA PRO A 39 -12.66 2.00 2.07
C PRO A 39 -11.83 2.40 3.28
N GLU A 40 -12.18 1.89 4.46
CA GLU A 40 -11.44 2.19 5.69
C GLU A 40 -10.01 1.68 5.64
N ASP A 41 -9.83 0.46 5.13
CA ASP A 41 -8.51 -0.15 5.00
C ASP A 41 -7.68 0.52 3.90
N GLU A 42 -8.32 0.87 2.78
CA GLU A 42 -7.67 1.59 1.69
C GLU A 42 -7.12 2.91 2.19
N GLU A 43 -7.92 3.66 2.95
CA GLU A 43 -7.50 4.94 3.50
C GLU A 43 -6.31 4.77 4.46
N ALA A 44 -6.38 3.77 5.33
CA ALA A 44 -5.30 3.51 6.28
C ALA A 44 -3.98 3.19 5.56
N VAL A 45 -4.02 2.35 4.54
CA VAL A 45 -2.84 1.99 3.76
C VAL A 45 -2.30 3.22 3.01
N THR A 46 -3.18 3.98 2.38
CA THR A 46 -2.80 5.17 1.63
C THR A 46 -2.07 6.18 2.52
N HIS A 47 -2.58 6.42 3.71
CA HIS A 47 -1.98 7.37 4.64
C HIS A 47 -0.71 6.83 5.31
N TYR A 48 -0.68 5.52 5.57
CA TYR A 48 0.50 4.93 6.19
C TYR A 48 1.73 5.03 5.30
N TYR A 49 1.56 4.84 4.00
CA TYR A 49 2.67 4.92 3.05
C TYR A 49 2.83 6.30 2.40
N GLY A 50 1.84 7.18 2.55
CA GLY A 50 1.88 8.50 1.93
C GLY A 50 1.70 8.44 0.42
N LEU A 51 0.70 7.71 -0.05
CA LEU A 51 0.46 7.48 -1.48
C LEU A 51 -0.46 8.56 -2.08
N PHE A 52 -0.40 8.73 -3.39
CA PHE A 52 -1.32 9.58 -4.17
C PHE A 52 -1.36 11.03 -3.68
N GLY A 53 -0.21 11.57 -3.30
CA GLY A 53 -0.14 12.95 -2.83
C GLY A 53 -0.59 13.17 -1.40
N CYS A 54 -1.01 12.12 -0.70
CA CYS A 54 -1.38 12.22 0.72
C CYS A 54 -0.12 12.32 1.57
N GLU A 55 -0.20 13.09 2.65
CA GLU A 55 0.87 13.13 3.61
C GLU A 55 0.94 11.81 4.38
N ARG A 56 2.15 11.35 4.61
CA ARG A 56 2.37 10.16 5.41
C ARG A 56 2.00 10.43 6.86
N GLU A 57 1.14 9.57 7.41
CA GLU A 57 0.72 9.68 8.81
C GLU A 57 1.45 8.66 9.67
N SER A 58 1.65 9.00 10.94
CA SER A 58 2.24 8.07 11.88
C SER A 58 1.30 6.91 12.16
N LEU A 59 1.86 5.77 12.57
CA LEU A 59 1.04 4.63 12.98
C LEU A 59 0.14 5.00 14.14
N GLN A 60 0.60 5.86 15.05
CA GLN A 60 -0.19 6.32 16.19
C GLN A 60 -1.46 7.04 15.73
N ASP A 61 -1.34 7.94 14.74
CA ASP A 61 -2.49 8.68 14.23
C ASP A 61 -3.47 7.77 13.50
N ILE A 62 -2.95 6.83 12.71
CA ILE A 62 -3.79 5.86 12.00
C ILE A 62 -4.53 4.98 12.99
N ALA A 63 -3.87 4.55 14.06
CA ALA A 63 -4.50 3.74 15.09
C ALA A 63 -5.65 4.50 15.75
N LYS A 64 -5.47 5.79 16.02
CA LYS A 64 -6.54 6.61 16.58
C LYS A 64 -7.74 6.68 15.65
N GLU A 65 -7.51 6.89 14.38
CA GLU A 65 -8.59 6.97 13.39
C GLU A 65 -9.36 5.66 13.28
N LEU A 66 -8.67 4.54 13.40
CA LEU A 66 -9.29 3.22 13.34
C LEU A 66 -9.90 2.78 14.68
N GLY A 67 -9.61 3.48 15.76
CA GLY A 67 -10.05 3.07 17.09
C GLY A 67 -9.33 1.83 17.60
N LEU A 68 -8.08 1.66 17.20
CA LEU A 68 -7.26 0.49 17.54
C LEU A 68 -6.00 0.90 18.31
N SER A 69 -5.37 -0.09 18.95
CA SER A 69 -4.00 0.09 19.45
C SER A 69 -3.05 0.18 18.28
N GLN A 70 -1.84 0.71 18.50
CA GLN A 70 -0.83 0.75 17.44
C GLN A 70 -0.47 -0.66 16.94
N GLU A 71 -0.40 -1.61 17.86
CA GLU A 71 -0.11 -3.00 17.53
C GLU A 71 -1.18 -3.59 16.61
N ASP A 72 -2.45 -3.38 16.95
CA ASP A 72 -3.56 -3.88 16.15
C ASP A 72 -3.65 -3.17 14.79
N ALA A 73 -3.39 -1.86 14.77
CA ALA A 73 -3.37 -1.10 13.52
C ALA A 73 -2.27 -1.62 12.59
N MET A 74 -1.09 -1.90 13.11
CA MET A 74 0.00 -2.46 12.30
C MET A 74 -0.36 -3.84 11.78
N ALA A 75 -0.97 -4.67 12.60
CA ALA A 75 -1.42 -6.00 12.18
C ALA A 75 -2.43 -5.90 11.05
N ARG A 76 -3.34 -4.93 11.13
CA ARG A 76 -4.35 -4.73 10.09
C ARG A 76 -3.74 -4.28 8.77
N ILE A 77 -2.79 -3.35 8.82
CA ILE A 77 -2.07 -2.90 7.62
C ILE A 77 -1.32 -4.08 7.00
N ASP A 78 -0.64 -4.86 7.82
CA ASP A 78 0.10 -6.03 7.36
C ASP A 78 -0.82 -7.03 6.66
N GLN A 79 -2.01 -7.28 7.22
CA GLN A 79 -3.01 -8.16 6.59
C GLN A 79 -3.46 -7.61 5.24
N CYS A 80 -3.65 -6.30 5.13
CA CYS A 80 -4.04 -5.67 3.88
C CYS A 80 -2.97 -5.91 2.81
N ILE A 81 -1.72 -5.70 3.16
CA ILE A 81 -0.62 -5.89 2.21
C ILE A 81 -0.53 -7.36 1.78
N ARG A 82 -0.72 -8.29 2.70
CA ARG A 82 -0.74 -9.71 2.37
C ARG A 82 -1.84 -10.06 1.38
N LYS A 83 -3.04 -9.54 1.60
CA LYS A 83 -4.16 -9.77 0.70
C LYS A 83 -3.88 -9.27 -0.70
N LEU A 84 -3.32 -8.07 -0.80
CA LEU A 84 -3.02 -7.46 -2.10
C LEU A 84 -1.87 -8.16 -2.81
N ALA A 85 -0.90 -8.67 -2.06
CA ALA A 85 0.30 -9.27 -2.62
C ALA A 85 0.02 -10.54 -3.43
N VAL A 86 -1.09 -11.23 -3.16
CA VAL A 86 -1.44 -12.47 -3.86
C VAL A 86 -2.43 -12.25 -5.00
N THR A 87 -2.76 -10.99 -5.32
CA THR A 87 -3.73 -10.68 -6.37
C THR A 87 -3.08 -10.69 -7.76
N PRO A 88 -3.88 -10.97 -8.82
CA PRO A 88 -3.39 -10.80 -10.18
C PRO A 88 -2.99 -9.36 -10.49
N GLU A 89 -3.67 -8.41 -9.90
CA GLU A 89 -3.39 -6.98 -10.09
C GLU A 89 -1.96 -6.64 -9.67
N TRP A 90 -1.51 -7.17 -8.54
CA TRP A 90 -0.14 -6.94 -8.10
C TRP A 90 0.87 -7.62 -9.03
N GLN A 91 0.55 -8.83 -9.53
CA GLN A 91 1.42 -9.51 -10.48
C GLN A 91 1.60 -8.70 -11.75
N MET A 92 0.54 -8.08 -12.23
CA MET A 92 0.59 -7.23 -13.41
C MET A 92 1.50 -6.02 -13.19
N ILE A 93 1.38 -5.37 -12.03
CA ILE A 93 2.23 -4.22 -11.69
C ILE A 93 3.69 -4.64 -11.65
N ARG A 94 4.00 -5.79 -11.06
CA ARG A 94 5.36 -6.33 -11.01
C ARG A 94 5.94 -6.53 -12.40
N GLN A 95 5.14 -7.06 -13.32
CA GLN A 95 5.58 -7.29 -14.70
C GLN A 95 5.89 -5.98 -15.41
N ILE A 96 5.08 -4.95 -15.21
CA ILE A 96 5.32 -3.64 -15.78
C ILE A 96 6.63 -3.07 -15.27
N GLN A 97 6.92 -3.24 -13.98
CA GLN A 97 8.16 -2.77 -13.39
C GLN A 97 9.39 -3.49 -13.95
N LYS A 98 9.24 -4.78 -14.27
CA LYS A 98 10.36 -5.58 -14.79
C LYS A 98 10.72 -5.27 -16.23
N LYS A 99 9.80 -4.69 -16.99
CA LYS A 99 10.02 -4.42 -18.42
C LYS A 99 10.85 -3.18 -18.70
N ARG A 100 11.40 -2.57 -17.70
CA ARG A 100 12.19 -1.35 -17.85
C ARG A 100 13.64 -1.64 -18.15
#